data_c79085de26837a978435d213f96628e3
#
_entry.id   c79085de26837a978435d213f96628e3
#
_cell.length_a   1.000
_cell.length_b   1.000
_cell.length_c   1.000
_cell.angle_alpha   90.00
_cell.angle_beta   90.00
_cell.angle_gamma   90.00
#
_symmetry.space_group_name_H-M   'P 1'
#
loop_
_entity.id
_entity.type
_entity.pdbx_description
1 polymer ?
#
loop_
_entity_poly.entity_id
_entity_poly.type
_entity_poly.pdbx_seq_one_letter_code
_entity_poly.pdbx_strand_id
1 'polypeptide(L)'
;MPDFISAKIMKKNYKGEVFPCMGCRSFLAPWKDEEGNYKWYGRFNQGVVTINLADVGLSAEQDMEKFWNILDERLSLCREALMLRHESLKGTLSDVSPIHWQFGAIARLRPGETIDKLLEGGYSTLSLGYIGLYECVLSLLGKSHTTEDGDELAVRIMERLRGACD
;
A
#
# COMPACT_ATOMS: atom_id res chain seq x y z
N MET A 1 -19.33 7.37 4.72
CA MET A 1 -19.42 7.36 3.24
C MET A 1 -19.26 5.91 2.80
N PRO A 2 -20.19 5.33 2.03
CA PRO A 2 -20.07 3.93 1.62
C PRO A 2 -18.97 3.77 0.56
N ASP A 3 -18.18 2.68 0.68
CA ASP A 3 -17.21 2.30 -0.34
C ASP A 3 -17.87 1.37 -1.35
N PHE A 4 -17.72 1.69 -2.63
CA PHE A 4 -18.27 0.88 -3.71
C PHE A 4 -17.19 0.00 -4.34
N ILE A 5 -17.41 -1.29 -4.34
CA ILE A 5 -16.54 -2.29 -4.95
C ILE A 5 -17.31 -2.96 -6.09
N SER A 6 -16.69 -3.01 -7.28
CA SER A 6 -17.27 -3.78 -8.38
C SER A 6 -17.09 -5.28 -8.15
N ALA A 7 -18.11 -5.95 -7.64
CA ALA A 7 -18.11 -7.40 -7.47
C ALA A 7 -17.82 -8.15 -8.80
N LYS A 8 -18.23 -7.57 -9.94
CA LYS A 8 -17.98 -8.15 -11.28
C LYS A 8 -16.48 -8.13 -11.60
N ILE A 9 -15.80 -7.03 -11.35
CA ILE A 9 -14.35 -6.89 -11.57
C ILE A 9 -13.59 -7.78 -10.59
N MET A 10 -13.98 -7.81 -9.33
CA MET A 10 -13.34 -8.64 -8.32
C MET A 10 -13.45 -10.12 -8.67
N LYS A 11 -14.64 -10.60 -9.01
CA LYS A 11 -14.85 -11.99 -9.44
C LYS A 11 -13.99 -12.36 -10.65
N LYS A 12 -13.83 -11.43 -11.61
CA LYS A 12 -12.98 -11.64 -12.79
C LYS A 12 -11.50 -11.77 -12.41
N ASN A 13 -11.00 -10.89 -11.53
CA ASN A 13 -9.58 -10.80 -11.21
C ASN A 13 -9.14 -11.79 -10.14
N TYR A 14 -10.05 -12.23 -9.27
CA TYR A 14 -9.75 -13.07 -8.10
C TYR A 14 -10.50 -14.41 -8.11
N LYS A 15 -10.64 -15.02 -9.29
CA LYS A 15 -11.19 -16.39 -9.50
C LYS A 15 -12.56 -16.63 -8.84
N GLY A 16 -13.43 -15.63 -8.89
CA GLY A 16 -14.77 -15.71 -8.34
C GLY A 16 -14.95 -15.15 -6.93
N GLU A 17 -13.85 -14.83 -6.26
CA GLU A 17 -13.88 -14.29 -4.89
C GLU A 17 -14.19 -12.79 -4.85
N VAL A 18 -14.91 -12.39 -3.80
CA VAL A 18 -15.19 -10.98 -3.50
C VAL A 18 -14.87 -10.72 -2.05
N PHE A 19 -14.05 -9.69 -1.79
CA PHE A 19 -13.65 -9.28 -0.46
C PHE A 19 -13.77 -7.76 -0.30
N PRO A 20 -14.01 -7.25 0.92
CA PRO A 20 -14.15 -5.82 1.16
C PRO A 20 -12.81 -5.10 1.07
N CYS A 21 -12.85 -3.80 0.80
CA CYS A 21 -11.73 -2.92 1.04
C CYS A 21 -11.49 -2.75 2.55
N MET A 22 -10.29 -2.35 2.90
CA MET A 22 -9.94 -1.96 4.26
C MET A 22 -9.82 -0.44 4.32
N GLY A 23 -10.74 0.20 5.01
CA GLY A 23 -10.86 1.65 4.98
C GLY A 23 -11.28 2.18 3.61
N CYS A 24 -11.12 3.47 3.38
CA CYS A 24 -11.70 4.15 2.24
C CYS A 24 -10.94 3.99 0.91
N ARG A 25 -9.70 3.49 0.91
CA ARG A 25 -8.87 3.40 -0.32
C ARG A 25 -7.80 2.31 -0.29
N SER A 26 -7.86 1.38 0.65
CA SER A 26 -6.86 0.33 0.77
C SER A 26 -7.49 -1.04 0.52
N PHE A 27 -6.77 -1.87 -0.21
CA PHE A 27 -7.08 -3.30 -0.34
C PHE A 27 -5.92 -4.09 0.24
N LEU A 28 -6.24 -5.05 1.10
CA LEU A 28 -5.29 -6.08 1.45
C LEU A 28 -5.28 -7.09 0.31
N ALA A 29 -4.15 -7.22 -0.38
CA ALA A 29 -4.01 -8.22 -1.43
C ALA A 29 -4.43 -9.60 -0.92
N PRO A 30 -5.16 -10.39 -1.72
CA PRO A 30 -5.51 -11.75 -1.34
C PRO A 30 -4.25 -12.55 -1.03
N TRP A 31 -4.23 -13.19 0.14
CA TRP A 31 -3.17 -14.09 0.53
C TRP A 31 -3.71 -15.49 0.72
N LYS A 32 -2.95 -16.49 0.33
CA LYS A 32 -3.29 -17.90 0.52
C LYS A 32 -2.37 -18.51 1.56
N ASP A 33 -2.96 -19.36 2.39
CA ASP A 33 -2.21 -20.24 3.28
C ASP A 33 -1.49 -21.36 2.51
N GLU A 34 -0.76 -22.22 3.22
CA GLU A 34 -0.03 -23.35 2.64
C GLU A 34 -0.95 -24.36 1.96
N GLU A 35 -2.21 -24.49 2.41
CA GLU A 35 -3.23 -25.35 1.83
C GLU A 35 -3.94 -24.69 0.62
N GLY A 36 -3.64 -23.43 0.29
CA GLY A 36 -4.19 -22.69 -0.83
C GLY A 36 -5.52 -21.98 -0.55
N ASN A 37 -5.97 -21.91 0.72
CA ASN A 37 -7.18 -21.23 1.12
C ASN A 37 -6.92 -19.74 1.28
N TYR A 38 -7.89 -18.91 0.86
CA TYR A 38 -7.80 -17.46 1.07
C TYR A 38 -8.15 -17.08 2.49
N LYS A 39 -7.34 -16.17 3.06
CA LYS A 39 -7.60 -15.54 4.34
C LYS A 39 -8.23 -14.16 4.13
N TRP A 40 -9.50 -14.03 4.52
CA TRP A 40 -10.30 -12.83 4.32
C TRP A 40 -10.48 -11.95 5.57
N TYR A 41 -10.22 -12.49 6.75
CA TYR A 41 -10.45 -11.84 8.04
C TYR A 41 -9.22 -11.91 8.94
N GLY A 42 -9.20 -11.08 9.98
CA GLY A 42 -8.09 -11.02 10.94
C GLY A 42 -6.80 -10.50 10.32
N ARG A 43 -6.91 -9.70 9.25
CA ARG A 43 -5.79 -9.08 8.53
C ARG A 43 -5.80 -7.59 8.79
N PHE A 44 -4.62 -6.96 8.75
CA PHE A 44 -4.49 -5.53 9.01
C PHE A 44 -3.33 -4.92 8.20
N ASN A 45 -3.31 -3.59 8.15
CA ASN A 45 -2.20 -2.84 7.57
C ASN A 45 -1.31 -2.33 8.71
N GLN A 46 -0.02 -2.66 8.67
CA GLN A 46 0.97 -2.21 9.66
C GLN A 46 1.24 -0.70 9.55
N GLY A 47 1.01 -0.14 8.38
CA GLY A 47 1.14 1.28 8.15
C GLY A 47 1.25 1.67 6.69
N VAL A 48 1.06 2.95 6.43
CA VAL A 48 1.15 3.58 5.11
C VAL A 48 2.24 4.64 5.14
N VAL A 49 3.09 4.66 4.12
CA VAL A 49 3.95 5.81 3.80
C VAL A 49 3.51 6.33 2.44
N THR A 50 3.27 7.63 2.35
CA THR A 50 2.74 8.26 1.13
C THR A 50 3.79 9.13 0.48
N ILE A 51 4.14 8.84 -0.78
CA ILE A 51 5.02 9.68 -1.58
C ILE A 51 4.25 10.87 -2.15
N ASN A 52 4.83 12.07 -2.07
CA ASN A 52 4.31 13.27 -2.68
C ASN A 52 4.88 13.45 -4.09
N LEU A 53 4.17 12.96 -5.10
CA LEU A 53 4.60 13.05 -6.50
C LEU A 53 4.63 14.50 -7.01
N ALA A 54 3.78 15.39 -6.47
CA ALA A 54 3.82 16.79 -6.84
C ALA A 54 5.17 17.43 -6.47
N ASP A 55 5.69 17.14 -5.26
CA ASP A 55 7.00 17.60 -4.82
C ASP A 55 8.13 17.04 -5.73
N VAL A 56 8.06 15.76 -6.08
CA VAL A 56 9.02 15.12 -6.98
C VAL A 56 9.02 15.79 -8.36
N GLY A 57 7.82 16.02 -8.94
CA GLY A 57 7.68 16.66 -10.25
C GLY A 57 8.20 18.10 -10.26
N LEU A 58 7.85 18.89 -9.23
CA LEU A 58 8.31 20.28 -9.11
C LEU A 58 9.83 20.37 -8.90
N SER A 59 10.39 19.47 -8.08
CA SER A 59 11.84 19.43 -7.80
C SER A 59 12.66 19.04 -9.02
N ALA A 60 12.06 18.37 -9.98
CA ALA A 60 12.72 17.97 -11.23
C ALA A 60 12.92 19.13 -12.22
N GLU A 61 12.14 20.24 -12.09
CA GLU A 61 12.29 21.42 -12.97
C GLU A 61 12.19 21.11 -14.46
N GLN A 62 11.27 20.20 -14.85
CA GLN A 62 11.05 19.69 -16.22
C GLN A 62 12.20 18.83 -16.78
N ASP A 63 13.17 18.45 -15.98
CA ASP A 63 14.22 17.50 -16.35
C ASP A 63 13.77 16.07 -16.04
N MET A 64 13.56 15.26 -17.08
CA MET A 64 13.05 13.89 -16.94
C MET A 64 14.07 12.93 -16.33
N GLU A 65 15.37 13.13 -16.54
CA GLU A 65 16.39 12.30 -15.89
C GLU A 65 16.47 12.60 -14.40
N LYS A 66 16.49 13.88 -14.05
CA LYS A 66 16.42 14.36 -12.65
C LYS A 66 15.16 13.85 -11.97
N PHE A 67 14.01 13.86 -12.66
CA PHE A 67 12.74 13.35 -12.13
C PHE A 67 12.84 11.89 -11.71
N TRP A 68 13.31 11.00 -12.58
CA TRP A 68 13.40 9.58 -12.25
C TRP A 68 14.39 9.32 -11.12
N ASN A 69 15.51 10.04 -11.06
CA ASN A 69 16.49 9.94 -9.98
C ASN A 69 15.89 10.34 -8.62
N ILE A 70 15.16 11.48 -8.57
CA ILE A 70 14.47 11.92 -7.34
C ILE A 70 13.39 10.93 -6.95
N LEU A 71 12.59 10.44 -7.90
CA LEU A 71 11.55 9.46 -7.63
C LEU A 71 12.12 8.19 -6.98
N ASP A 72 13.21 7.65 -7.54
CA ASP A 72 13.87 6.45 -7.02
C ASP A 72 14.45 6.66 -5.61
N GLU A 73 15.08 7.81 -5.37
CA GLU A 73 15.54 8.19 -4.03
C GLU A 73 14.38 8.23 -3.03
N ARG A 74 13.27 8.90 -3.38
CA ARG A 74 12.09 8.99 -2.51
C ARG A 74 11.43 7.63 -2.28
N LEU A 75 11.39 6.76 -3.28
CA LEU A 75 10.89 5.39 -3.13
C LEU A 75 11.76 4.56 -2.19
N SER A 76 13.08 4.71 -2.25
CA SER A 76 13.99 4.06 -1.30
C SER A 76 13.72 4.52 0.13
N LEU A 77 13.57 5.82 0.36
CA LEU A 77 13.21 6.37 1.67
C LEU A 77 11.85 5.87 2.17
N CYS A 78 10.84 5.78 1.29
CA CYS A 78 9.54 5.23 1.64
C CYS A 78 9.67 3.75 2.08
N ARG A 79 10.46 2.96 1.38
CA ARG A 79 10.74 1.57 1.72
C ARG A 79 11.42 1.46 3.08
N GLU A 80 12.47 2.24 3.33
CA GLU A 80 13.17 2.26 4.61
C GLU A 80 12.22 2.63 5.76
N ALA A 81 11.38 3.65 5.58
CA ALA A 81 10.39 4.06 6.58
C ALA A 81 9.34 2.97 6.87
N LEU A 82 8.88 2.24 5.83
CA LEU A 82 7.97 1.11 5.99
C LEU A 82 8.64 -0.06 6.73
N MET A 83 9.89 -0.38 6.40
CA MET A 83 10.65 -1.44 7.07
C MET A 83 10.95 -1.08 8.52
N LEU A 84 11.33 0.17 8.81
CA LEU A 84 11.51 0.64 10.18
C LEU A 84 10.23 0.49 11.01
N ARG A 85 9.08 0.78 10.42
CA ARG A 85 7.78 0.59 11.06
C ARG A 85 7.50 -0.88 11.35
N HIS A 86 7.77 -1.77 10.40
CA HIS A 86 7.65 -3.21 10.57
C HIS A 86 8.53 -3.71 11.74
N GLU A 87 9.79 -3.34 11.74
CA GLU A 87 10.73 -3.73 12.80
C GLU A 87 10.31 -3.20 14.18
N SER A 88 9.77 -1.97 14.25
CA SER A 88 9.33 -1.36 15.51
C SER A 88 8.10 -2.05 16.12
N LEU A 89 7.35 -2.83 15.35
CA LEU A 89 6.20 -3.60 15.84
C LEU A 89 6.62 -4.95 16.44
N LYS A 90 7.80 -5.47 16.12
CA LYS A 90 8.30 -6.74 16.66
C LYS A 90 8.45 -6.68 18.19
N GLY A 91 8.07 -7.75 18.84
CA GLY A 91 8.07 -7.83 20.31
C GLY A 91 6.92 -7.10 21.00
N THR A 92 6.01 -6.46 20.25
CA THR A 92 4.82 -5.83 20.84
C THR A 92 3.92 -6.89 21.49
N LEU A 93 3.56 -6.67 22.77
CA LEU A 93 2.69 -7.57 23.49
C LEU A 93 1.22 -7.35 23.13
N SER A 94 0.44 -8.41 23.14
CA SER A 94 -1.01 -8.38 22.91
C SER A 94 -1.75 -7.47 23.89
N ASP A 95 -1.16 -7.23 25.06
CA ASP A 95 -1.70 -6.35 26.12
C ASP A 95 -1.71 -4.86 25.75
N VAL A 96 -0.92 -4.45 24.76
CA VAL A 96 -0.89 -3.06 24.27
C VAL A 96 -2.23 -2.64 23.67
N SER A 97 -2.95 -3.58 23.05
CA SER A 97 -4.30 -3.34 22.54
C SER A 97 -5.14 -4.63 22.60
N PRO A 98 -5.70 -4.97 23.78
CA PRO A 98 -6.43 -6.22 23.97
C PRO A 98 -7.61 -6.40 22.99
N ILE A 99 -8.33 -5.33 22.66
CA ILE A 99 -9.46 -5.39 21.73
C ILE A 99 -9.02 -5.95 20.36
N HIS A 100 -7.86 -5.49 19.84
CA HIS A 100 -7.35 -5.94 18.57
C HIS A 100 -6.74 -7.34 18.65
N TRP A 101 -5.94 -7.60 19.67
CA TRP A 101 -5.07 -8.77 19.71
C TRP A 101 -5.61 -9.95 20.50
N GLN A 102 -6.42 -9.71 21.53
CA GLN A 102 -6.92 -10.77 22.43
C GLN A 102 -8.40 -11.08 22.23
N PHE A 103 -9.25 -10.06 22.00
CA PHE A 103 -10.71 -10.21 21.99
C PHE A 103 -11.33 -10.38 20.60
N GLY A 104 -10.51 -10.53 19.57
CA GLY A 104 -10.96 -11.03 18.27
C GLY A 104 -11.29 -9.99 17.22
N ALA A 105 -10.96 -8.70 17.42
CA ALA A 105 -11.08 -7.74 16.33
C ALA A 105 -10.13 -8.10 15.17
N ILE A 106 -8.91 -8.54 15.48
CA ILE A 106 -7.93 -9.03 14.50
C ILE A 106 -7.52 -10.46 14.86
N ALA A 107 -7.15 -10.72 16.11
CA ALA A 107 -6.63 -12.00 16.55
C ALA A 107 -7.23 -12.41 17.91
N ARG A 108 -6.88 -13.61 18.40
CA ARG A 108 -7.23 -14.15 19.72
C ARG A 108 -5.97 -14.69 20.39
N LEU A 109 -5.01 -13.78 20.62
CA LEU A 109 -3.78 -14.08 21.33
C LEU A 109 -4.06 -14.15 22.85
N ARG A 110 -3.21 -14.85 23.57
CA ARG A 110 -3.25 -14.84 25.04
C ARG A 110 -2.62 -13.56 25.58
N PRO A 111 -2.99 -13.11 26.78
CA PRO A 111 -2.28 -12.03 27.48
C PRO A 111 -0.78 -12.35 27.56
N GLY A 112 0.07 -11.35 27.31
CA GLY A 112 1.53 -11.49 27.32
C GLY A 112 2.14 -12.15 26.08
N GLU A 113 1.33 -12.62 25.11
CA GLU A 113 1.82 -13.17 23.84
C GLU A 113 2.21 -12.03 22.89
N THR A 114 3.30 -12.17 22.13
CA THR A 114 3.70 -11.16 21.12
C THR A 114 2.84 -11.26 19.88
N ILE A 115 2.74 -10.12 19.14
CA ILE A 115 2.01 -10.07 17.86
C ILE A 115 2.88 -10.53 16.67
N ASP A 116 4.11 -10.93 16.88
CA ASP A 116 5.11 -11.17 15.83
C ASP A 116 4.60 -12.11 14.73
N LYS A 117 3.91 -13.18 15.10
CA LYS A 117 3.30 -14.12 14.14
C LYS A 117 2.23 -13.50 13.25
N LEU A 118 1.73 -12.30 13.58
CA LEU A 118 0.73 -11.57 12.80
C LEU A 118 1.38 -10.53 11.87
N LEU A 119 2.67 -10.28 12.01
CA LEU A 119 3.41 -9.33 11.16
C LEU A 119 3.81 -9.94 9.82
N GLU A 120 3.78 -11.27 9.71
CA GLU A 120 4.22 -12.05 8.56
C GLU A 120 3.13 -13.04 8.09
N GLY A 121 3.42 -13.85 7.09
CA GLY A 121 2.55 -14.95 6.65
C GLY A 121 1.17 -14.49 6.16
N GLY A 122 1.08 -13.31 5.53
CA GLY A 122 -0.17 -12.81 4.96
C GLY A 122 -1.19 -12.25 5.96
N TYR A 123 -0.89 -12.21 7.25
CA TYR A 123 -1.75 -11.59 8.26
C TYR A 123 -1.80 -10.07 8.12
N SER A 124 -0.70 -9.48 7.72
CA SER A 124 -0.57 -8.03 7.61
C SER A 124 0.15 -7.62 6.34
N THR A 125 0.08 -6.33 6.02
CA THR A 125 0.73 -5.72 4.87
C THR A 125 1.30 -4.36 5.24
N LEU A 126 2.28 -3.93 4.47
CA LEU A 126 2.77 -2.55 4.41
C LEU A 126 2.21 -1.91 3.15
N SER A 127 1.90 -0.62 3.19
CA SER A 127 1.32 0.07 2.03
C SER A 127 2.11 1.29 1.64
N LEU A 128 2.45 1.36 0.35
CA LEU A 128 2.94 2.58 -0.28
C LEU A 128 1.74 3.35 -0.86
N GLY A 129 1.52 4.57 -0.37
CA GLY A 129 0.53 5.50 -0.92
C GLY A 129 1.19 6.52 -1.84
N TYR A 130 0.38 7.22 -2.62
CA TYR A 130 0.84 8.35 -3.41
C TYR A 130 -0.22 9.45 -3.49
N ILE A 131 0.22 10.69 -3.70
CA ILE A 131 -0.61 11.86 -3.97
C ILE A 131 0.03 12.71 -5.06
N GLY A 132 -0.76 13.54 -5.73
CA GLY A 132 -0.23 14.57 -6.62
C GLY A 132 0.23 14.08 -7.99
N LEU A 133 -0.32 12.98 -8.52
CA LEU A 133 0.02 12.48 -9.86
C LEU A 133 -0.32 13.49 -10.96
N TYR A 134 -1.48 14.16 -10.86
CA TYR A 134 -1.88 15.20 -11.81
C TYR A 134 -0.89 16.35 -11.81
N GLU A 135 -0.57 16.89 -10.64
CA GLU A 135 0.34 18.00 -10.47
C GLU A 135 1.78 17.64 -10.94
N CYS A 136 2.18 16.40 -10.70
CA CYS A 136 3.46 15.87 -11.17
C CYS A 136 3.56 15.90 -12.69
N VAL A 137 2.59 15.31 -13.37
CA VAL A 137 2.54 15.29 -14.85
C VAL A 137 2.46 16.71 -15.42
N LEU A 138 1.60 17.54 -14.82
CA LEU A 138 1.45 18.93 -15.25
C LEU A 138 2.75 19.72 -15.09
N SER A 139 3.49 19.56 -14.00
CA SER A 139 4.77 20.25 -13.77
C SER A 139 5.86 19.82 -14.75
N LEU A 140 5.87 18.55 -15.15
CA LEU A 140 6.88 17.99 -16.06
C LEU A 140 6.61 18.30 -17.53
N LEU A 141 5.35 18.17 -17.98
CA LEU A 141 4.98 18.27 -19.39
C LEU A 141 4.21 19.55 -19.75
N GLY A 142 3.74 20.31 -18.77
CA GLY A 142 2.80 21.41 -19.00
C GLY A 142 1.42 20.96 -19.50
N LYS A 143 1.12 19.67 -19.43
CA LYS A 143 -0.11 19.03 -19.93
C LYS A 143 -0.80 18.20 -18.85
N SER A 144 -2.11 18.02 -18.98
CA SER A 144 -2.88 17.14 -18.10
C SER A 144 -2.51 15.67 -18.33
N HIS A 145 -2.58 14.86 -17.26
CA HIS A 145 -2.50 13.39 -17.35
C HIS A 145 -3.64 12.74 -18.15
N THR A 146 -4.62 13.51 -18.59
CA THR A 146 -5.69 13.05 -19.50
C THR A 146 -5.39 13.25 -20.97
N THR A 147 -4.24 13.84 -21.32
CA THR A 147 -3.71 13.88 -22.69
C THR A 147 -2.90 12.62 -22.99
N GLU A 148 -2.73 12.27 -24.26
CA GLU A 148 -2.00 11.04 -24.65
C GLU A 148 -0.61 10.94 -24.02
N ASP A 149 0.23 11.98 -24.20
CA ASP A 149 1.58 12.03 -23.59
C ASP A 149 1.53 12.02 -22.05
N GLY A 150 0.51 12.70 -21.47
CA GLY A 150 0.33 12.78 -20.02
C GLY A 150 -0.12 11.46 -19.42
N ASP A 151 -1.00 10.72 -20.09
CA ASP A 151 -1.43 9.38 -19.69
C ASP A 151 -0.27 8.39 -19.73
N GLU A 152 0.52 8.41 -20.83
CA GLU A 152 1.70 7.55 -20.95
C GLU A 152 2.69 7.78 -19.81
N LEU A 153 3.00 9.04 -19.48
CA LEU A 153 3.89 9.35 -18.35
C LEU A 153 3.26 8.90 -17.01
N ALA A 154 1.97 9.16 -16.80
CA ALA A 154 1.26 8.76 -15.59
C ALA A 154 1.30 7.24 -15.37
N VAL A 155 1.06 6.46 -16.43
CA VAL A 155 1.12 4.99 -16.38
C VAL A 155 2.54 4.53 -16.03
N ARG A 156 3.58 5.09 -16.65
CA ARG A 156 4.98 4.77 -16.34
C ARG A 156 5.35 5.07 -14.88
N ILE A 157 4.86 6.20 -14.33
CA ILE A 157 5.05 6.53 -12.92
C ILE A 157 4.38 5.45 -12.04
N MET A 158 3.14 5.07 -12.34
CA MET A 158 2.43 4.04 -11.58
C MET A 158 3.09 2.66 -11.68
N GLU A 159 3.62 2.30 -12.82
CA GLU A 159 4.41 1.07 -13.00
C GLU A 159 5.68 1.08 -12.14
N ARG A 160 6.36 2.24 -12.07
CA ARG A 160 7.55 2.40 -11.21
C ARG A 160 7.21 2.25 -9.72
N LEU A 161 6.09 2.88 -9.27
CA LEU A 161 5.58 2.73 -7.91
C LEU A 161 5.25 1.26 -7.59
N ARG A 162 4.59 0.58 -8.53
CA ARG A 162 4.26 -0.84 -8.37
C ARG A 162 5.51 -1.71 -8.27
N GLY A 163 6.49 -1.51 -9.15
CA GLY A 163 7.74 -2.26 -9.11
C GLY A 163 8.55 -2.04 -7.83
N ALA A 164 8.34 -0.92 -7.13
CA ALA A 164 8.95 -0.67 -5.82
C ALA A 164 8.26 -1.42 -4.66
N CYS A 165 7.07 -2.00 -4.90
CA CYS A 165 6.31 -2.78 -3.91
C CYS A 165 6.58 -4.29 -4.00
N ASP A 166 7.20 -4.76 -5.08
CA ASP A 166 7.59 -6.14 -5.35
C ASP A 166 9.00 -6.43 -4.79
#